data_a97e927003bf0b41bc779cd1718a9582
#
_entry.id   a97e927003bf0b41bc779cd1718a9582
#
_cell.length_a   1.000
_cell.length_b   1.000
_cell.length_c   1.000
_cell.angle_alpha   90.00
_cell.angle_beta   90.00
_cell.angle_gamma   90.00
#
_symmetry.space_group_name_H-M   'P 1'
#
loop_
_entity.id
_entity.type
_entity.pdbx_description
1 polymer ?
#
loop_
_entity_poly.entity_id
_entity_poly.type
_entity_poly.pdbx_seq_one_letter_code
_entity_poly.pdbx_strand_id
1 'polypeptide(L)'
;YRIGHIRHHRDEFGPGEPDFLLYSLYPITRSSMRRKHRRDLTGVSAFRIVRPRFQRLGEARHRRLTYMFLSGQAIVFAAFWATGQPWLYVGLWVLPWATLYQVLNRLRAIAEHAGMTRSPDRRRTTHHVRQSLVARLVIAPIGVGYHLAHHADMTVPYRNLPRLHAARVEDGYVGDLEWPTYRALWHALRTA
;
A
#
# COMPACT_ATOMS: atom_id res chain seq x y z
N TYR A 1 5.75 10.49 -0.55
CA TYR A 1 4.50 9.84 -0.17
C TYR A 1 3.29 10.75 -0.43
N ARG A 2 3.18 11.93 0.23
CA ARG A 2 2.00 12.83 0.20
C ARG A 2 1.45 13.09 -1.22
N ILE A 3 2.31 13.47 -2.17
CA ILE A 3 1.88 13.76 -3.55
C ILE A 3 1.31 12.52 -4.25
N GLY A 4 1.94 11.36 -4.06
CA GLY A 4 1.44 10.10 -4.59
C GLY A 4 0.07 9.74 -4.00
N HIS A 5 -0.10 9.92 -2.69
CA HIS A 5 -1.34 9.61 -1.99
C HIS A 5 -2.51 10.54 -2.40
N ILE A 6 -2.26 11.85 -2.54
CA ILE A 6 -3.26 12.79 -3.08
C ILE A 6 -3.65 12.40 -4.52
N ARG A 7 -2.68 11.98 -5.34
CA ARG A 7 -2.94 11.51 -6.70
C ARG A 7 -3.75 10.21 -6.69
N HIS A 8 -3.47 9.28 -5.78
CA HIS A 8 -4.25 8.06 -5.59
C HIS A 8 -5.73 8.38 -5.34
N HIS A 9 -6.05 9.24 -4.36
CA HIS A 9 -7.43 9.65 -4.08
C HIS A 9 -8.13 10.37 -5.24
N ARG A 10 -7.39 11.14 -6.04
CA ARG A 10 -7.95 11.88 -7.19
C ARG A 10 -8.17 11.00 -8.40
N ASP A 11 -7.21 10.13 -8.71
CA ASP A 11 -7.10 9.41 -9.97
C ASP A 11 -7.42 7.90 -9.83
N GLU A 12 -8.08 7.48 -8.76
CA GLU A 12 -8.44 6.07 -8.48
C GLU A 12 -8.89 5.33 -9.74
N PHE A 13 -8.33 4.15 -9.97
CA PHE A 13 -8.56 3.29 -11.13
C PHE A 13 -8.22 3.95 -12.48
N GLY A 14 -7.54 5.07 -12.46
CA GLY A 14 -7.11 5.78 -13.65
C GLY A 14 -5.66 5.49 -14.05
N PRO A 15 -5.26 5.89 -15.28
CA PRO A 15 -3.91 5.63 -15.79
C PRO A 15 -2.82 6.42 -15.03
N GLY A 16 -3.19 7.47 -14.32
CA GLY A 16 -2.27 8.31 -13.52
C GLY A 16 -2.08 7.85 -12.08
N GLU A 17 -2.80 6.82 -11.67
CA GLU A 17 -2.75 6.35 -10.30
C GLU A 17 -1.47 5.56 -10.01
N PRO A 18 -0.71 5.92 -8.95
CA PRO A 18 0.58 5.30 -8.67
C PRO A 18 0.47 3.84 -8.19
N ASP A 19 -0.63 3.47 -7.52
CA ASP A 19 -0.80 2.16 -6.88
C ASP A 19 -1.64 1.18 -7.74
N PHE A 20 -2.19 1.63 -8.87
CA PHE A 20 -3.09 0.84 -9.73
C PHE A 20 -2.55 -0.54 -10.11
N LEU A 21 -1.26 -0.65 -10.41
CA LEU A 21 -0.62 -1.92 -10.78
C LEU A 21 -0.56 -2.95 -9.62
N LEU A 22 -0.75 -2.51 -8.39
CA LEU A 22 -0.78 -3.42 -7.24
C LEU A 22 -2.08 -4.21 -7.19
N TYR A 23 -3.21 -3.55 -7.45
CA TYR A 23 -4.56 -4.11 -7.29
C TYR A 23 -5.36 -4.26 -8.59
N SER A 24 -4.84 -3.84 -9.74
CA SER A 24 -5.51 -3.99 -11.04
C SER A 24 -5.65 -5.45 -11.49
N LEU A 25 -6.65 -5.68 -12.36
CA LEU A 25 -6.92 -6.96 -13.02
C LEU A 25 -7.44 -8.08 -12.09
N TYR A 26 -7.92 -7.74 -10.90
CA TYR A 26 -8.56 -8.72 -10.02
C TYR A 26 -10.05 -8.87 -10.39
N PRO A 27 -10.63 -10.10 -10.24
CA PRO A 27 -10.02 -11.36 -9.79
C PRO A 27 -8.97 -11.92 -10.74
N ILE A 28 -7.95 -12.61 -10.20
CA ILE A 28 -6.86 -13.22 -10.97
C ILE A 28 -6.67 -14.71 -10.64
N THR A 29 -6.04 -15.45 -11.57
CA THR A 29 -5.70 -16.87 -11.35
C THR A 29 -4.63 -17.04 -10.29
N ARG A 30 -4.59 -18.23 -9.66
CA ARG A 30 -3.54 -18.62 -8.69
C ARG A 30 -2.12 -18.49 -9.26
N SER A 31 -1.94 -18.84 -10.53
CA SER A 31 -0.65 -18.73 -11.23
C SER A 31 -0.20 -17.27 -11.37
N SER A 32 -1.13 -16.38 -11.71
CA SER A 32 -0.88 -14.93 -11.79
C SER A 32 -0.53 -14.34 -10.42
N MET A 33 -1.23 -14.74 -9.36
CA MET A 33 -0.92 -14.33 -7.99
C MET A 33 0.49 -14.77 -7.57
N ARG A 34 0.84 -16.08 -7.77
CA ARG A 34 2.18 -16.59 -7.47
C ARG A 34 3.27 -15.82 -8.23
N ARG A 35 3.05 -15.51 -9.52
CA ARG A 35 3.98 -14.73 -10.32
C ARG A 35 4.18 -13.31 -9.77
N LYS A 36 3.10 -12.65 -9.32
CA LYS A 36 3.18 -11.33 -8.68
C LYS A 36 3.99 -11.41 -7.37
N HIS A 37 3.67 -12.36 -6.48
CA HIS A 37 4.40 -12.52 -5.21
C HIS A 37 5.86 -12.91 -5.42
N ARG A 38 6.18 -13.76 -6.40
CA ARG A 38 7.57 -14.07 -6.73
C ARG A 38 8.36 -12.81 -7.09
N ARG A 39 7.81 -11.92 -7.92
CA ARG A 39 8.45 -10.65 -8.26
C ARG A 39 8.64 -9.74 -7.04
N ASP A 40 7.70 -9.77 -6.11
CA ASP A 40 7.79 -9.02 -4.87
C ASP A 40 8.92 -9.57 -3.98
N LEU A 41 8.95 -10.88 -3.76
CA LEU A 41 9.95 -11.55 -2.93
C LEU A 41 11.38 -11.53 -3.51
N THR A 42 11.53 -11.47 -4.83
CA THR A 42 12.83 -11.43 -5.49
C THR A 42 13.37 -10.02 -5.72
N GLY A 43 12.71 -8.97 -5.17
CA GLY A 43 13.14 -7.59 -5.30
C GLY A 43 12.85 -6.94 -6.65
N VAL A 44 12.28 -7.67 -7.62
CA VAL A 44 11.94 -7.12 -8.95
C VAL A 44 10.94 -5.98 -8.84
N SER A 45 9.96 -6.08 -7.93
CA SER A 45 8.99 -5.00 -7.69
C SER A 45 9.67 -3.77 -7.08
N ALA A 46 10.55 -3.93 -6.12
CA ALA A 46 11.33 -2.86 -5.52
C ALA A 46 12.22 -2.14 -6.55
N PHE A 47 12.92 -2.91 -7.40
CA PHE A 47 13.71 -2.35 -8.50
C PHE A 47 12.86 -1.49 -9.44
N ARG A 48 11.65 -1.95 -9.81
CA ARG A 48 10.73 -1.19 -10.67
C ARG A 48 10.25 0.12 -10.04
N ILE A 49 10.14 0.18 -8.71
CA ILE A 49 9.78 1.39 -7.97
C ILE A 49 10.94 2.39 -7.92
N VAL A 50 12.17 1.90 -7.78
CA VAL A 50 13.35 2.76 -7.61
C VAL A 50 13.90 3.25 -8.95
N ARG A 51 13.92 2.39 -9.97
CA ARG A 51 14.50 2.69 -11.29
C ARG A 51 14.04 4.01 -11.90
N PRO A 52 12.75 4.38 -11.93
CA PRO A 52 12.29 5.64 -12.53
C PRO A 52 12.84 6.89 -11.84
N ARG A 53 13.22 6.82 -10.56
CA ARG A 53 13.85 7.93 -9.84
C ARG A 53 15.17 8.32 -10.48
N PHE A 54 15.98 7.32 -10.85
CA PHE A 54 17.29 7.54 -11.46
C PHE A 54 17.18 7.87 -12.95
N GLN A 55 16.21 7.32 -13.64
CA GLN A 55 15.98 7.64 -15.07
C GLN A 55 15.53 9.08 -15.30
N ARG A 56 14.93 9.73 -14.30
CA ARG A 56 14.39 11.09 -14.38
C ARG A 56 15.25 12.14 -13.67
N LEU A 57 16.53 11.87 -13.45
CA LEU A 57 17.46 12.82 -12.81
C LEU A 57 17.67 14.12 -13.61
N GLY A 58 17.46 14.12 -14.93
CA GLY A 58 17.47 15.33 -15.76
C GLY A 58 16.39 16.36 -15.36
N GLU A 59 15.26 15.93 -14.81
CA GLU A 59 14.18 16.79 -14.36
C GLU A 59 14.49 17.37 -12.97
N ALA A 60 14.57 18.69 -12.82
CA ALA A 60 14.98 19.37 -11.57
C ALA A 60 14.17 18.91 -10.34
N ARG A 61 12.84 18.75 -10.48
CA ARG A 61 11.96 18.27 -9.41
C ARG A 61 12.28 16.83 -8.99
N HIS A 62 12.48 15.92 -9.96
CA HIS A 62 12.81 14.54 -9.70
C HIS A 62 14.21 14.39 -9.09
N ARG A 63 15.17 15.16 -9.57
CA ARG A 63 16.53 15.24 -9.02
C ARG A 63 16.52 15.62 -7.54
N ARG A 64 15.79 16.70 -7.18
CA ARG A 64 15.65 17.11 -5.76
C ARG A 64 15.06 15.98 -4.88
N LEU A 65 13.97 15.35 -5.34
CA LEU A 65 13.34 14.26 -4.59
C LEU A 65 14.23 13.03 -4.49
N THR A 66 15.04 12.74 -5.50
CA THR A 66 16.01 11.65 -5.48
C THR A 66 17.14 11.92 -4.50
N TYR A 67 17.68 13.16 -4.49
CA TYR A 67 18.70 13.52 -3.49
C TYR A 67 18.17 13.49 -2.07
N MET A 68 16.95 13.96 -1.80
CA MET A 68 16.33 13.84 -0.48
C MET A 68 16.17 12.36 -0.07
N PHE A 69 15.80 11.49 -1.00
CA PHE A 69 15.71 10.06 -0.75
C PHE A 69 17.09 9.47 -0.43
N LEU A 70 18.12 9.78 -1.22
CA LEU A 70 19.50 9.30 -1.01
C LEU A 70 20.09 9.82 0.29
N SER A 71 19.85 11.09 0.65
CA SER A 71 20.28 11.66 1.93
C SER A 71 19.64 10.92 3.10
N GLY A 72 18.33 10.61 3.02
CA GLY A 72 17.66 9.80 4.04
C GLY A 72 18.27 8.39 4.14
N GLN A 73 18.59 7.75 3.02
CA GLN A 73 19.28 6.44 3.04
C GLN A 73 20.69 6.54 3.64
N ALA A 74 21.43 7.60 3.33
CA ALA A 74 22.76 7.84 3.88
C ALA A 74 22.72 8.04 5.40
N ILE A 75 21.73 8.75 5.93
CA ILE A 75 21.51 8.93 7.37
C ILE A 75 21.25 7.57 8.05
N VAL A 76 20.34 6.76 7.50
CA VAL A 76 20.06 5.44 8.07
C VAL A 76 21.30 4.53 7.99
N PHE A 77 22.01 4.54 6.86
CA PHE A 77 23.26 3.80 6.72
C PHE A 77 24.31 4.23 7.75
N ALA A 78 24.49 5.55 7.94
CA ALA A 78 25.42 6.09 8.94
C ALA A 78 25.07 5.68 10.36
N ALA A 79 23.79 5.56 10.70
CA ALA A 79 23.35 5.05 11.99
C ALA A 79 23.79 3.58 12.21
N PHE A 80 23.63 2.71 11.21
CA PHE A 80 24.13 1.34 11.28
C PHE A 80 25.67 1.29 11.32
N TRP A 81 26.33 2.16 10.55
CA TRP A 81 27.80 2.27 10.57
C TRP A 81 28.31 2.62 11.95
N ALA A 82 27.67 3.57 12.63
CA ALA A 82 28.03 4.00 13.99
C ALA A 82 27.90 2.88 15.04
N THR A 83 27.11 1.84 14.80
CA THR A 83 27.04 0.65 15.66
C THR A 83 28.17 -0.35 15.43
N GLY A 84 29.07 -0.10 14.46
CA GLY A 84 30.10 -1.05 14.03
C GLY A 84 29.57 -2.20 13.14
N GLN A 85 28.29 -2.17 12.76
CA GLN A 85 27.66 -3.25 12.00
C GLN A 85 26.94 -2.75 10.72
N PRO A 86 27.67 -2.15 9.77
CA PRO A 86 27.08 -1.53 8.59
C PRO A 86 26.28 -2.52 7.70
N TRP A 87 26.60 -3.80 7.73
CA TRP A 87 25.89 -4.85 7.00
C TRP A 87 24.44 -5.02 7.45
N LEU A 88 24.09 -4.63 8.68
CA LEU A 88 22.72 -4.63 9.17
C LEU A 88 21.82 -3.66 8.38
N TYR A 89 22.38 -2.62 7.78
CA TYR A 89 21.62 -1.76 6.86
C TYR A 89 21.04 -2.57 5.70
N VAL A 90 21.81 -3.47 5.10
CA VAL A 90 21.30 -4.34 4.05
C VAL A 90 20.32 -5.38 4.62
N GLY A 91 20.68 -6.04 5.70
CA GLY A 91 19.91 -7.15 6.28
C GLY A 91 18.57 -6.72 6.91
N LEU A 92 18.56 -5.60 7.64
CA LEU A 92 17.37 -5.16 8.39
C LEU A 92 16.59 -4.00 7.75
N TRP A 93 17.16 -3.30 6.78
CA TRP A 93 16.51 -2.17 6.13
C TRP A 93 16.23 -2.42 4.66
N VAL A 94 17.27 -2.65 3.85
CA VAL A 94 17.11 -2.78 2.39
C VAL A 94 16.40 -4.07 2.00
N LEU A 95 16.84 -5.21 2.54
CA LEU A 95 16.31 -6.53 2.17
C LEU A 95 14.83 -6.69 2.55
N PRO A 96 14.39 -6.41 3.80
CA PRO A 96 12.97 -6.48 4.15
C PRO A 96 12.12 -5.54 3.31
N TRP A 97 12.59 -4.32 3.04
CA TRP A 97 11.89 -3.38 2.18
C TRP A 97 11.78 -3.88 0.73
N ALA A 98 12.85 -4.43 0.18
CA ALA A 98 12.87 -4.89 -1.20
C ALA A 98 12.04 -6.17 -1.44
N THR A 99 11.74 -6.92 -0.40
CA THR A 99 11.09 -8.25 -0.46
C THR A 99 9.77 -8.30 0.30
N LEU A 100 9.80 -8.53 1.60
CA LEU A 100 8.61 -8.76 2.44
C LEU A 100 7.64 -7.58 2.42
N TYR A 101 8.17 -6.36 2.51
CA TYR A 101 7.34 -5.16 2.44
C TYR A 101 6.57 -5.07 1.12
N GLN A 102 7.17 -5.47 -0.02
CA GLN A 102 6.48 -5.45 -1.31
C GLN A 102 5.31 -6.44 -1.35
N VAL A 103 5.45 -7.61 -0.72
CA VAL A 103 4.35 -8.59 -0.57
C VAL A 103 3.24 -8.01 0.29
N LEU A 104 3.59 -7.49 1.48
CA LEU A 104 2.61 -6.91 2.40
C LEU A 104 1.88 -5.71 1.79
N ASN A 105 2.61 -4.82 1.11
CA ASN A 105 2.04 -3.67 0.42
C ASN A 105 1.07 -4.08 -0.69
N ARG A 106 1.39 -5.14 -1.46
CA ARG A 106 0.47 -5.70 -2.46
C ARG A 106 -0.76 -6.32 -1.82
N LEU A 107 -0.59 -7.15 -0.79
CA LEU A 107 -1.71 -7.80 -0.10
C LEU A 107 -2.66 -6.76 0.50
N ARG A 108 -2.11 -5.66 1.03
CA ARG A 108 -2.87 -4.53 1.52
C ARG A 108 -3.62 -3.82 0.38
N ALA A 109 -2.94 -3.43 -0.69
CA ALA A 109 -3.57 -2.73 -1.82
C ALA A 109 -4.68 -3.56 -2.47
N ILE A 110 -4.52 -4.90 -2.56
CA ILE A 110 -5.57 -5.81 -2.99
C ILE A 110 -6.78 -5.73 -2.06
N ALA A 111 -6.55 -5.72 -0.74
CA ALA A 111 -7.62 -5.66 0.24
C ALA A 111 -8.29 -4.28 0.33
N GLU A 112 -7.67 -3.27 -0.20
CA GLU A 112 -8.19 -1.90 -0.26
C GLU A 112 -9.09 -1.68 -1.50
N HIS A 113 -8.68 -2.14 -2.69
CA HIS A 113 -9.31 -1.72 -3.96
C HIS A 113 -9.55 -2.82 -5.00
N ALA A 114 -8.97 -4.02 -4.85
CA ALA A 114 -9.00 -5.00 -5.93
C ALA A 114 -10.41 -5.54 -6.21
N GLY A 115 -10.73 -5.70 -7.49
CA GLY A 115 -12.06 -6.15 -7.92
C GLY A 115 -13.15 -5.09 -7.85
N MET A 116 -12.82 -3.88 -7.39
CA MET A 116 -13.69 -2.72 -7.38
C MET A 116 -13.60 -1.94 -8.70
N THR A 117 -14.48 -0.97 -8.88
CA THR A 117 -14.59 -0.17 -10.12
C THR A 117 -14.53 1.33 -9.81
N ARG A 118 -14.08 2.12 -10.76
CA ARG A 118 -14.07 3.58 -10.65
C ARG A 118 -15.47 4.12 -10.41
N SER A 119 -15.64 4.90 -9.35
CA SER A 119 -16.93 5.50 -9.00
C SER A 119 -16.71 6.75 -8.12
N PRO A 120 -17.61 7.75 -8.16
CA PRO A 120 -17.64 8.80 -7.13
C PRO A 120 -18.10 8.27 -5.76
N ASP A 121 -18.84 7.17 -5.71
CA ASP A 121 -19.21 6.49 -4.47
C ASP A 121 -18.07 5.62 -3.98
N ARG A 122 -17.48 5.98 -2.85
CA ARG A 122 -16.33 5.30 -2.25
C ARG A 122 -16.62 3.86 -1.83
N ARG A 123 -17.88 3.51 -1.60
CA ARG A 123 -18.31 2.13 -1.35
C ARG A 123 -18.09 1.20 -2.54
N ARG A 124 -18.01 1.75 -3.74
CA ARG A 124 -17.73 1.00 -4.99
C ARG A 124 -16.26 0.98 -5.36
N THR A 125 -15.41 1.73 -4.66
CA THR A 125 -13.98 1.84 -4.95
C THR A 125 -13.12 1.22 -3.86
N THR A 126 -13.66 1.00 -2.66
CA THR A 126 -12.86 0.68 -1.48
C THR A 126 -13.56 -0.37 -0.62
N HIS A 127 -12.86 -1.45 -0.32
CA HIS A 127 -13.31 -2.46 0.65
C HIS A 127 -13.09 -1.98 2.09
N HIS A 128 -13.86 -2.56 3.00
CA HIS A 128 -13.55 -2.57 4.42
C HIS A 128 -13.29 -3.99 4.90
N VAL A 129 -12.21 -4.20 5.67
CA VAL A 129 -11.87 -5.51 6.24
C VAL A 129 -11.77 -5.38 7.75
N ARG A 130 -12.47 -6.28 8.48
CA ARG A 130 -12.39 -6.32 9.94
C ARG A 130 -10.95 -6.53 10.42
N GLN A 131 -10.52 -5.69 11.36
CA GLN A 131 -9.13 -5.66 11.81
C GLN A 131 -8.91 -6.57 13.02
N SER A 132 -8.21 -7.70 12.83
CA SER A 132 -7.63 -8.47 13.93
C SER A 132 -6.37 -7.77 14.48
N LEU A 133 -5.89 -8.16 15.66
CA LEU A 133 -4.65 -7.64 16.22
C LEU A 133 -3.45 -7.86 15.26
N VAL A 134 -3.34 -9.05 14.69
CA VAL A 134 -2.29 -9.37 13.70
C VAL A 134 -2.40 -8.48 12.47
N ALA A 135 -3.61 -8.27 11.95
CA ALA A 135 -3.82 -7.40 10.81
C ALA A 135 -3.38 -5.94 11.11
N ARG A 136 -3.70 -5.43 12.30
CA ARG A 136 -3.28 -4.08 12.73
C ARG A 136 -1.78 -3.92 12.89
N LEU A 137 -1.06 -4.98 13.21
CA LEU A 137 0.39 -4.93 13.38
C LEU A 137 1.15 -5.16 12.06
N VAL A 138 0.66 -6.05 11.19
CA VAL A 138 1.42 -6.55 10.05
C VAL A 138 0.89 -6.02 8.70
N ILE A 139 -0.42 -6.05 8.50
CA ILE A 139 -1.03 -5.71 7.18
C ILE A 139 -1.36 -4.22 7.10
N ALA A 140 -2.02 -3.69 8.11
CA ALA A 140 -2.57 -2.34 8.12
C ALA A 140 -2.24 -1.58 9.42
N PRO A 141 -0.94 -1.35 9.71
CA PRO A 141 -0.52 -0.62 10.91
C PRO A 141 -1.02 0.82 10.90
N ILE A 142 -1.02 1.46 12.09
CA ILE A 142 -1.31 2.90 12.26
C ILE A 142 -2.70 3.29 11.71
N GLY A 143 -3.69 2.41 11.86
CA GLY A 143 -5.08 2.70 11.47
C GLY A 143 -5.37 2.67 9.96
N VAL A 144 -4.41 2.28 9.11
CA VAL A 144 -4.61 2.16 7.65
C VAL A 144 -5.75 1.20 7.30
N GLY A 145 -6.08 0.26 8.18
CA GLY A 145 -7.20 -0.67 7.98
C GLY A 145 -8.59 -0.03 8.00
N TYR A 146 -8.72 1.23 8.45
CA TYR A 146 -9.96 2.01 8.30
C TYR A 146 -10.03 2.71 6.93
N HIS A 147 -9.66 2.00 5.88
CA HIS A 147 -9.40 2.55 4.56
C HIS A 147 -10.65 3.13 3.91
N LEU A 148 -11.81 2.45 4.01
CA LEU A 148 -13.08 2.98 3.52
C LEU A 148 -13.47 4.29 4.23
N ALA A 149 -13.31 4.37 5.55
CA ALA A 149 -13.56 5.60 6.28
C ALA A 149 -12.63 6.74 5.84
N HIS A 150 -11.34 6.43 5.61
CA HIS A 150 -10.37 7.38 5.09
C HIS A 150 -10.71 7.87 3.68
N HIS A 151 -11.17 6.98 2.79
CA HIS A 151 -11.62 7.37 1.46
C HIS A 151 -12.94 8.14 1.46
N ALA A 152 -13.82 7.88 2.43
CA ALA A 152 -15.05 8.65 2.61
C ALA A 152 -14.77 10.10 3.04
N ASP A 153 -13.74 10.29 3.89
CA ASP A 153 -13.27 11.62 4.29
C ASP A 153 -11.77 11.62 4.59
N MET A 154 -10.97 11.97 3.59
CA MET A 154 -9.50 12.03 3.68
C MET A 154 -8.96 13.17 4.56
N THR A 155 -9.82 14.09 5.03
CA THR A 155 -9.41 15.21 5.89
C THR A 155 -9.34 14.80 7.36
N VAL A 156 -9.98 13.70 7.74
CA VAL A 156 -10.00 13.20 9.11
C VAL A 156 -8.64 12.62 9.51
N PRO A 157 -8.02 13.11 10.60
CA PRO A 157 -6.75 12.56 11.09
C PRO A 157 -6.87 11.07 11.44
N TYR A 158 -5.80 10.30 11.17
CA TYR A 158 -5.80 8.85 11.36
C TYR A 158 -6.24 8.37 12.75
N ARG A 159 -6.00 9.17 13.81
CA ARG A 159 -6.43 8.88 15.18
C ARG A 159 -7.95 8.88 15.35
N ASN A 160 -8.66 9.61 14.50
CA ASN A 160 -10.11 9.73 14.54
C ASN A 160 -10.82 8.78 13.55
N LEU A 161 -10.08 8.08 12.69
CA LEU A 161 -10.66 7.12 11.75
C LEU A 161 -11.48 6.01 12.41
N PRO A 162 -11.11 5.47 13.61
CA PRO A 162 -11.97 4.52 14.32
C PRO A 162 -13.34 5.08 14.67
N ARG A 163 -13.40 6.36 15.08
CA ARG A 163 -14.67 7.05 15.41
C ARG A 163 -15.50 7.31 14.16
N LEU A 164 -14.85 7.78 13.09
CA LEU A 164 -15.53 7.96 11.80
C LEU A 164 -16.07 6.64 11.28
N HIS A 165 -15.31 5.57 11.36
CA HIS A 165 -15.75 4.24 10.95
C HIS A 165 -16.96 3.77 11.77
N ALA A 166 -16.94 3.93 13.11
CA ALA A 166 -18.07 3.56 13.96
C ALA A 166 -19.36 4.33 13.57
N ALA A 167 -19.25 5.64 13.35
CA ALA A 167 -20.38 6.44 12.88
C ALA A 167 -20.88 5.99 11.50
N ARG A 168 -19.97 5.59 10.59
CA ARG A 168 -20.32 5.07 9.26
C ARG A 168 -20.93 3.66 9.27
N VAL A 169 -20.66 2.88 10.31
CA VAL A 169 -21.37 1.61 10.56
C VAL A 169 -22.78 1.88 11.07
N GLU A 170 -22.91 2.81 12.01
CA GLU A 170 -24.19 3.19 12.61
C GLU A 170 -25.16 3.82 11.60
N ASP A 171 -24.67 4.68 10.70
CA ASP A 171 -25.47 5.30 9.62
C ASP A 171 -25.73 4.35 8.41
N GLY A 172 -25.27 3.09 8.48
CA GLY A 172 -25.45 2.09 7.43
C GLY A 172 -24.55 2.27 6.19
N TYR A 173 -23.62 3.23 6.21
CA TYR A 173 -22.73 3.50 5.07
C TYR A 173 -21.81 2.33 4.77
N VAL A 174 -21.32 1.59 5.78
CA VAL A 174 -20.45 0.43 5.59
C VAL A 174 -21.25 -0.78 5.08
N GLY A 175 -22.44 -1.04 5.65
CA GLY A 175 -23.34 -2.11 5.22
C GLY A 175 -22.64 -3.45 5.00
N ASP A 176 -22.93 -4.09 3.87
CA ASP A 176 -22.37 -5.39 3.47
C ASP A 176 -20.93 -5.33 2.94
N LEU A 177 -20.29 -4.17 2.99
CA LEU A 177 -18.92 -3.98 2.50
C LEU A 177 -17.85 -4.52 3.45
N GLU A 178 -18.23 -4.90 4.68
CA GLU A 178 -17.29 -5.43 5.67
C GLU A 178 -16.93 -6.89 5.37
N TRP A 179 -15.68 -7.12 5.03
CA TRP A 179 -15.12 -8.46 4.94
C TRP A 179 -14.70 -8.98 6.32
N PRO A 180 -15.06 -10.22 6.69
CA PRO A 180 -14.75 -10.76 8.01
C PRO A 180 -13.24 -10.92 8.27
N THR A 181 -12.46 -11.18 7.21
CA THR A 181 -11.01 -11.32 7.28
C THR A 181 -10.34 -10.98 5.95
N TYR A 182 -9.07 -10.58 5.99
CA TYR A 182 -8.24 -10.42 4.79
C TYR A 182 -8.18 -11.71 3.96
N ARG A 183 -8.10 -12.87 4.61
CA ARG A 183 -8.07 -14.17 3.93
C ARG A 183 -9.35 -14.41 3.12
N ALA A 184 -10.52 -14.10 3.67
CA ALA A 184 -11.80 -14.24 2.97
C ALA A 184 -11.82 -13.39 1.69
N LEU A 185 -11.44 -12.12 1.78
CA LEU A 185 -11.36 -11.23 0.64
C LEU A 185 -10.35 -11.72 -0.42
N TRP A 186 -9.12 -12.06 -0.01
CA TRP A 186 -8.12 -12.57 -0.97
C TRP A 186 -8.54 -13.86 -1.64
N HIS A 187 -9.32 -14.69 -0.96
CA HIS A 187 -9.85 -15.92 -1.53
C HIS A 187 -10.93 -15.62 -2.58
N ALA A 188 -11.84 -14.70 -2.29
CA ALA A 188 -12.90 -14.27 -3.22
C ALA A 188 -12.32 -13.60 -4.50
N LEU A 189 -11.20 -12.91 -4.38
CA LEU A 189 -10.51 -12.24 -5.50
C LEU A 189 -9.57 -13.17 -6.30
N ARG A 190 -9.61 -14.47 -6.03
CA ARG A 190 -8.78 -15.47 -6.70
C ARG A 190 -9.66 -16.48 -7.44
N THR A 191 -9.50 -16.57 -8.74
CA THR A 191 -10.10 -17.62 -9.57
C THR A 191 -9.29 -18.93 -9.55
N ALA A 192 -9.87 -20.00 -10.05
CA ALA A 192 -9.23 -21.31 -10.12
C ALA A 192 -7.89 -21.31 -10.88
#